data_aea49b391a4487ad79906b79d31663d1
#
_entry.id   aea49b391a4487ad79906b79d31663d1
#
_cell.length_a   1.000
_cell.length_b   1.000
_cell.length_c   1.000
_cell.angle_alpha   90.00
_cell.angle_beta   90.00
_cell.angle_gamma   90.00
#
_symmetry.space_group_name_H-M   'P 1'
#
loop_
_entity.id
_entity.type
_entity.pdbx_description
1 polymer ?
#
loop_
_entity_poly.entity_id
_entity_poly.type
_entity_poly.pdbx_seq_one_letter_code
_entity_poly.pdbx_strand_id
1 'polypeptide(L)'
;LLKTEPQGWSWQQQVKSQNKRAEWNGVRNFQAAKNLKNMKINDKCFFYHTGKEKRIVGIVKVIKEAFFDKTDKTQKFVSVIVKSVSPLKREVSLQEIKKNKDFKDFSLIKQSRLSVMEVDLIYWKKICKMSRV
;
A
#
# COMPACT_ATOMS: atom_id res chain seq x y z
N LEU A 1 -2.76 3.14 0.29
CA LEU A 1 -1.39 2.74 0.61
C LEU A 1 -1.42 1.35 1.21
N LEU A 2 -0.58 0.48 0.71
CA LEU A 2 -0.44 -0.90 1.16
C LEU A 2 0.95 -1.07 1.77
N LYS A 3 0.99 -1.53 3.01
CA LYS A 3 2.25 -1.77 3.71
C LYS A 3 2.62 -3.24 3.64
N THR A 4 3.89 -3.50 3.39
CA THR A 4 4.43 -4.86 3.42
C THR A 4 5.81 -4.88 4.06
N GLU A 5 6.13 -5.96 4.74
CA GLU A 5 7.48 -6.23 5.22
C GLU A 5 8.31 -6.72 4.04
N PRO A 6 9.41 -6.02 3.66
CA PRO A 6 10.15 -6.39 2.44
C PRO A 6 10.80 -7.77 2.51
N GLN A 7 11.05 -8.30 3.69
CA GLN A 7 11.55 -9.66 3.83
C GLN A 7 10.49 -10.71 3.50
N GLY A 8 9.20 -10.37 3.66
CA GLY A 8 8.08 -11.25 3.28
C GLY A 8 7.64 -11.04 1.84
N TRP A 9 7.39 -9.81 1.44
CA TRP A 9 6.97 -9.46 0.07
C TRP A 9 7.49 -8.08 -0.31
N SER A 10 8.55 -8.04 -1.10
CA SER A 10 9.20 -6.80 -1.52
C SER A 10 8.65 -6.27 -2.83
N TRP A 11 8.99 -5.03 -3.16
CA TRP A 11 8.70 -4.43 -4.46
C TRP A 11 9.28 -5.25 -5.60
N GLN A 12 10.50 -5.75 -5.43
CA GLN A 12 11.15 -6.58 -6.46
C GLN A 12 10.37 -7.88 -6.69
N GLN A 13 9.88 -8.51 -5.62
CA GLN A 13 9.05 -9.72 -5.74
C GLN A 13 7.74 -9.40 -6.45
N GLN A 14 7.13 -8.25 -6.14
CA GLN A 14 5.91 -7.80 -6.80
C GLN A 14 6.12 -7.62 -8.31
N VAL A 15 7.21 -6.99 -8.71
CA VAL A 15 7.52 -6.73 -10.12
C VAL A 15 7.85 -8.03 -10.87
N LYS A 16 8.51 -8.98 -10.19
CA LYS A 16 8.90 -10.27 -10.78
C LYS A 16 7.80 -11.31 -10.76
N SER A 17 6.70 -11.07 -10.05
CA SER A 17 5.60 -12.02 -9.98
C SER A 17 4.95 -12.20 -11.35
N GLN A 18 4.26 -13.34 -11.53
CA GLN A 18 3.61 -13.66 -12.79
C GLN A 18 2.66 -12.54 -13.21
N ASN A 19 2.85 -11.99 -14.41
CA ASN A 19 2.09 -10.84 -14.93
C ASN A 19 2.13 -9.63 -14.00
N LYS A 20 3.16 -9.52 -13.14
CA LYS A 20 3.34 -8.44 -12.16
C LYS A 20 2.19 -8.35 -11.15
N ARG A 21 1.46 -9.45 -10.94
CA ARG A 21 0.25 -9.55 -10.09
C ARG A 21 0.57 -10.22 -8.76
N ALA A 22 -0.17 -9.84 -7.73
CA ALA A 22 -0.13 -10.55 -6.46
C ALA A 22 -1.47 -10.44 -5.75
N GLU A 23 -1.87 -11.54 -5.09
CA GLU A 23 -2.97 -11.49 -4.13
C GLU A 23 -2.47 -10.80 -2.87
N TRP A 24 -3.15 -9.72 -2.47
CA TRP A 24 -2.85 -9.03 -1.23
C TRP A 24 -3.64 -9.67 -0.11
N ASN A 25 -3.06 -10.74 0.46
CA ASN A 25 -3.70 -11.56 1.50
C ASN A 25 -3.05 -11.31 2.86
N GLY A 26 -3.54 -12.02 3.87
CA GLY A 26 -2.94 -11.97 5.21
C GLY A 26 -3.31 -10.76 6.03
N VAL A 27 -4.21 -9.89 5.56
CA VAL A 27 -4.67 -8.72 6.31
C VAL A 27 -5.67 -9.19 7.38
N ARG A 28 -5.36 -8.94 8.65
CA ARG A 28 -6.14 -9.46 9.80
C ARG A 28 -6.68 -8.36 10.72
N ASN A 29 -6.50 -7.11 10.36
CA ASN A 29 -7.07 -5.97 11.07
C ASN A 29 -8.39 -5.57 10.38
N PHE A 30 -9.46 -5.38 11.14
CA PHE A 30 -10.78 -5.08 10.58
C PHE A 30 -10.84 -3.74 9.85
N GLN A 31 -10.16 -2.73 10.33
CA GLN A 31 -10.11 -1.43 9.66
C GLN A 31 -9.37 -1.54 8.32
N ALA A 32 -8.25 -2.23 8.30
CA ALA A 32 -7.49 -2.47 7.07
C ALA A 32 -8.31 -3.30 6.08
N ALA A 33 -9.03 -4.32 6.55
CA ALA A 33 -9.91 -5.12 5.72
C ALA A 33 -11.04 -4.29 5.12
N LYS A 34 -11.62 -3.37 5.89
CA LYS A 34 -12.64 -2.45 5.39
C LYS A 34 -12.06 -1.58 4.26
N ASN A 35 -10.84 -1.11 4.42
CA ASN A 35 -10.18 -0.32 3.38
C ASN A 35 -9.95 -1.15 2.10
N LEU A 36 -9.59 -2.43 2.24
CA LEU A 36 -9.50 -3.33 1.07
C LEU A 36 -10.86 -3.48 0.39
N LYS A 37 -11.94 -3.65 1.15
CA LYS A 37 -13.29 -3.81 0.61
C LYS A 37 -13.75 -2.58 -0.17
N ASN A 38 -13.26 -1.40 0.17
CA ASN A 38 -13.63 -0.15 -0.50
C ASN A 38 -12.84 0.10 -1.79
N MET A 39 -11.80 -0.68 -2.06
CA MET A 39 -11.01 -0.53 -3.26
C MET A 39 -11.78 -0.93 -4.51
N LYS A 40 -11.57 -0.19 -5.59
CA LYS A 40 -12.18 -0.42 -6.90
C LYS A 40 -11.12 -0.75 -7.92
N ILE A 41 -11.53 -1.48 -8.98
CA ILE A 41 -10.63 -1.76 -10.10
C ILE A 41 -10.05 -0.45 -10.62
N ASN A 42 -8.75 -0.47 -10.91
CA ASN A 42 -7.93 0.66 -11.37
C ASN A 42 -7.57 1.68 -10.30
N ASP A 43 -8.00 1.51 -9.06
CA ASP A 43 -7.48 2.33 -7.96
C ASP A 43 -5.97 2.12 -7.86
N LYS A 44 -5.24 3.22 -7.75
CA LYS A 44 -3.79 3.18 -7.57
C LYS A 44 -3.46 3.23 -6.09
N CYS A 45 -2.45 2.47 -5.69
CA CYS A 45 -2.01 2.39 -4.31
C CYS A 45 -0.51 2.59 -4.22
N PHE A 46 -0.06 3.37 -3.26
CA PHE A 46 1.35 3.39 -2.90
C PHE A 46 1.74 2.05 -2.27
N PHE A 47 2.90 1.55 -2.66
CA PHE A 47 3.51 0.34 -2.13
C PHE A 47 4.59 0.75 -1.14
N TYR A 48 4.42 0.37 0.13
CA TYR A 48 5.26 0.85 1.23
C TYR A 48 5.98 -0.31 1.90
N HIS A 49 7.30 -0.17 2.05
CA HIS A 49 8.12 -1.11 2.81
C HIS A 49 8.15 -0.70 4.29
N THR A 50 7.77 -1.62 5.18
CA THR A 50 7.86 -1.44 6.63
C THR A 50 9.24 -1.84 7.15
N GLY A 51 9.35 -2.04 8.46
CA GLY A 51 10.57 -2.49 9.10
C GLY A 51 11.62 -1.40 9.17
N LYS A 52 12.81 -1.71 8.73
CA LYS A 52 13.93 -0.76 8.76
C LYS A 52 13.86 0.28 7.65
N GLU A 53 13.21 -0.06 6.55
CA GLU A 53 13.17 0.85 5.38
C GLU A 53 12.23 2.01 5.59
N LYS A 54 10.98 1.77 5.96
CA LYS A 54 9.95 2.78 6.22
C LYS A 54 9.85 3.81 5.10
N ARG A 55 9.53 3.36 3.90
CA ARG A 55 9.46 4.23 2.72
C ARG A 55 8.50 3.71 1.66
N ILE A 56 7.97 4.65 0.89
CA ILE A 56 7.14 4.37 -0.29
C ILE A 56 8.09 4.12 -1.46
N VAL A 57 7.94 2.96 -2.12
CA VAL A 57 8.88 2.53 -3.15
C VAL A 57 8.27 2.41 -4.54
N GLY A 58 6.96 2.27 -4.65
CA GLY A 58 6.32 2.10 -5.94
C GLY A 58 4.82 2.31 -5.90
N ILE A 59 4.20 2.08 -7.06
CA ILE A 59 2.76 2.19 -7.24
C ILE A 59 2.24 0.89 -7.85
N VAL A 60 1.16 0.37 -7.26
CA VAL A 60 0.39 -0.75 -7.80
C VAL A 60 -1.01 -0.27 -8.11
N LYS A 61 -1.77 -1.08 -8.87
CA LYS A 61 -3.19 -0.80 -9.09
C LYS A 61 -4.02 -2.05 -8.80
N VAL A 62 -5.25 -1.83 -8.37
CA VAL A 62 -6.21 -2.91 -8.12
C VAL A 62 -6.71 -3.44 -9.44
N ILE A 63 -6.60 -4.75 -9.65
CA ILE A 63 -7.10 -5.43 -10.85
C ILE A 63 -8.22 -6.40 -10.51
N LYS A 64 -8.43 -6.73 -9.24
CA LYS A 64 -9.59 -7.50 -8.76
C LYS A 64 -10.00 -6.95 -7.40
N GLU A 65 -11.28 -6.63 -7.29
CA GLU A 65 -11.88 -6.16 -6.04
C GLU A 65 -11.96 -7.25 -4.99
N ALA A 66 -12.29 -6.89 -3.76
CA ALA A 66 -12.23 -7.76 -2.60
C ALA A 66 -12.95 -9.10 -2.81
N PHE A 67 -12.28 -10.16 -2.40
CA PHE A 67 -12.83 -11.54 -2.36
C PHE A 67 -12.29 -12.21 -1.09
N PHE A 68 -12.88 -13.34 -0.71
CA PHE A 68 -12.45 -14.03 0.51
C PHE A 68 -10.98 -14.41 0.44
N ASP A 69 -10.27 -14.10 1.51
CA ASP A 69 -8.87 -14.47 1.68
C ASP A 69 -8.77 -15.97 1.99
N LYS A 70 -8.20 -16.75 1.07
CA LYS A 70 -8.06 -18.19 1.20
C LYS A 70 -7.21 -18.61 2.40
N THR A 71 -6.36 -17.72 2.89
CA THR A 71 -5.49 -18.00 4.05
C THR A 71 -6.24 -17.80 5.36
N ASP A 72 -7.44 -17.22 5.32
CA ASP A 72 -8.28 -17.02 6.50
C ASP A 72 -9.38 -18.08 6.54
N LYS A 73 -9.22 -19.06 7.42
CA LYS A 73 -10.21 -20.15 7.59
C LYS A 73 -11.52 -19.67 8.20
N THR A 74 -11.54 -18.52 8.85
CA THR A 74 -12.76 -17.96 9.47
C THR A 74 -13.66 -17.26 8.45
N GLN A 75 -13.16 -17.00 7.25
CA GLN A 75 -13.87 -16.32 6.16
C GLN A 75 -14.35 -14.91 6.52
N LYS A 76 -13.64 -14.25 7.43
CA LYS A 76 -13.95 -12.87 7.86
C LYS A 76 -13.15 -11.81 7.11
N PHE A 77 -12.02 -12.18 6.52
CA PHE A 77 -11.09 -11.25 5.90
C PHE A 77 -11.05 -11.45 4.38
N VAL A 78 -10.60 -10.42 3.70
CA VAL A 78 -10.60 -10.36 2.24
C VAL A 78 -9.21 -10.10 1.69
N SER A 79 -9.05 -10.44 0.41
CA SER A 79 -7.90 -10.11 -0.41
C SER A 79 -8.33 -9.23 -1.56
N VAL A 80 -7.39 -8.53 -2.15
CA VAL A 80 -7.53 -7.92 -3.48
C VAL A 80 -6.38 -8.43 -4.33
N ILE A 81 -6.46 -8.28 -5.65
CA ILE A 81 -5.32 -8.55 -6.53
C ILE A 81 -4.80 -7.21 -7.02
N VAL A 82 -3.51 -7.00 -6.89
CA VAL A 82 -2.84 -5.79 -7.35
C VAL A 82 -1.78 -6.12 -8.40
N LYS A 83 -1.54 -5.18 -9.29
CA LYS A 83 -0.52 -5.28 -10.34
C LYS A 83 0.42 -4.10 -10.21
N SER A 84 1.72 -4.34 -10.35
CA SER A 84 2.69 -3.25 -10.32
C SER A 84 2.50 -2.32 -11.51
N VAL A 85 2.57 -1.01 -11.25
CA VAL A 85 2.50 0.04 -12.27
C VAL A 85 3.88 0.59 -12.54
N SER A 86 4.53 1.13 -11.53
CA SER A 86 5.87 1.70 -11.68
C SER A 86 6.54 1.86 -10.34
N PRO A 87 7.89 1.79 -10.29
CA PRO A 87 8.60 2.25 -9.11
C PRO A 87 8.49 3.77 -9.02
N LEU A 88 8.70 4.33 -7.85
CA LEU A 88 8.88 5.77 -7.72
C LEU A 88 10.27 6.13 -8.26
N LYS A 89 10.38 7.24 -8.96
CA LYS A 89 11.68 7.74 -9.44
C LYS A 89 12.61 8.03 -8.26
N ARG A 90 12.05 8.57 -7.20
CA ARG A 90 12.71 8.80 -5.92
C ARG A 90 11.81 8.26 -4.82
N GLU A 91 12.31 7.35 -4.01
CA GLU A 91 11.57 6.81 -2.89
C GLU A 91 11.30 7.90 -1.86
N VAL A 92 10.16 7.82 -1.20
CA VAL A 92 9.73 8.81 -0.20
C VAL A 92 9.68 8.14 1.16
N SER A 93 10.55 8.58 2.08
CA SER A 93 10.64 7.98 3.40
C SER A 93 9.57 8.52 4.34
N LEU A 94 9.22 7.70 5.35
CA LEU A 94 8.34 8.13 6.43
C LEU A 94 8.93 9.35 7.15
N GLN A 95 10.25 9.40 7.32
CA GLN A 95 10.91 10.51 7.98
C GLN A 95 10.70 11.83 7.22
N GLU A 96 10.82 11.81 5.89
CA GLU A 96 10.53 12.98 5.07
C GLU A 96 9.08 13.45 5.24
N ILE A 97 8.16 12.51 5.27
CA ILE A 97 6.73 12.81 5.45
C ILE A 97 6.48 13.42 6.82
N LYS A 98 7.09 12.86 7.87
CA LYS A 98 6.94 13.38 9.24
C LYS A 98 7.49 14.80 9.40
N LYS A 99 8.52 15.15 8.67
CA LYS A 99 9.13 16.49 8.73
C LYS A 99 8.32 17.55 8.00
N ASN A 100 7.38 17.14 7.16
CA ASN A 100 6.57 18.06 6.37
C ASN A 100 5.26 18.34 7.09
N LYS A 101 5.03 19.58 7.49
CA LYS A 101 3.84 20.00 8.23
C LYS A 101 2.53 19.72 7.48
N ASP A 102 2.59 19.68 6.14
CA ASP A 102 1.42 19.41 5.32
C ASP A 102 0.85 18.01 5.53
N PHE A 103 1.65 17.09 6.09
CA PHE A 103 1.25 15.70 6.34
C PHE A 103 0.84 15.43 7.79
N LYS A 104 0.71 16.44 8.63
CA LYS A 104 0.45 16.23 10.07
C LYS A 104 -0.77 15.36 10.36
N ASP A 105 -1.79 15.41 9.51
CA ASP A 105 -3.03 14.65 9.67
C ASP A 105 -3.10 13.38 8.80
N PHE A 106 -2.03 13.06 8.09
CA PHE A 106 -1.99 11.90 7.21
C PHE A 106 -2.02 10.61 8.03
N SER A 107 -2.85 9.65 7.61
CA SER A 107 -3.05 8.38 8.31
C SER A 107 -1.77 7.58 8.50
N LEU A 108 -0.83 7.68 7.57
CA LEU A 108 0.47 7.01 7.69
C LEU A 108 1.20 7.41 8.98
N ILE A 109 1.04 8.66 9.40
CA ILE A 109 1.62 9.18 10.63
C ILE A 109 0.73 8.86 11.83
N LYS A 110 -0.57 9.13 11.71
CA LYS A 110 -1.52 9.02 12.84
C LYS A 110 -1.84 7.59 13.21
N GLN A 111 -1.86 6.69 12.24
CA GLN A 111 -2.20 5.29 12.44
C GLN A 111 -1.04 4.41 12.00
N SER A 112 0.05 4.47 12.74
CA SER A 112 1.32 3.83 12.37
C SER A 112 1.22 2.31 12.21
N ARG A 113 0.21 1.67 12.82
CA ARG A 113 0.04 0.21 12.75
C ARG A 113 -0.98 -0.22 11.71
N LEU A 114 -1.66 0.71 11.07
CA LEU A 114 -2.62 0.38 10.03
C LEU A 114 -1.87 0.00 8.75
N SER A 115 -2.13 -1.18 8.22
CA SER A 115 -1.39 -1.73 7.07
C SER A 115 -2.02 -1.41 5.71
N VAL A 116 -3.28 -1.01 5.69
CA VAL A 116 -3.99 -0.61 4.48
C VAL A 116 -4.76 0.66 4.80
N MET A 117 -4.50 1.71 4.06
CA MET A 117 -5.15 2.99 4.31
C MET A 117 -5.53 3.70 3.03
N GLU A 118 -6.61 4.45 3.09
CA GLU A 118 -6.99 5.38 2.05
C GLU A 118 -6.04 6.56 2.07
N VAL A 119 -5.69 7.08 0.90
CA VAL A 119 -4.84 8.27 0.75
C VAL A 119 -5.65 9.35 0.06
N ASP A 120 -5.93 10.42 0.79
CA ASP A 120 -6.63 11.56 0.20
C ASP A 120 -5.85 12.12 -0.98
N LEU A 121 -6.57 12.61 -1.98
CA LEU A 121 -5.98 13.08 -3.22
C LEU A 121 -4.90 14.14 -2.99
N ILE A 122 -5.07 14.99 -1.99
CA ILE A 122 -4.10 16.04 -1.67
C ILE A 122 -2.74 15.42 -1.27
N TYR A 123 -2.76 14.37 -0.45
CA TYR A 123 -1.54 13.68 -0.04
C TYR A 123 -0.94 12.87 -1.18
N TRP A 124 -1.79 12.23 -1.99
CA TRP A 124 -1.35 11.51 -3.17
C TRP A 124 -0.54 12.41 -4.10
N LYS A 125 -1.07 13.59 -4.42
CA LYS A 125 -0.41 14.54 -5.31
C LYS A 125 0.90 15.05 -4.71
N LYS A 126 0.93 15.34 -3.41
CA LYS A 126 2.15 15.80 -2.74
C LYS A 126 3.25 14.74 -2.77
N ILE A 127 2.92 13.49 -2.50
CA ILE A 127 3.89 12.40 -2.52
C ILE A 127 4.40 12.18 -3.94
N CYS A 128 3.51 12.18 -4.94
CA CYS A 128 3.92 12.05 -6.33
C CYS A 128 4.89 13.17 -6.74
N LYS A 129 4.65 14.38 -6.30
CA LYS A 129 5.54 15.51 -6.55
C LYS A 129 6.92 15.29 -5.90
N MET A 130 6.94 14.84 -4.65
CA MET A 130 8.19 14.54 -3.94
C MET A 130 8.97 13.44 -4.65
N SER A 131 8.30 12.45 -5.20
CA SER A 131 8.93 11.31 -5.85
C SER A 131 9.56 11.63 -7.21
N ARG A 132 9.28 12.79 -7.78
CA ARG A 132 9.80 13.22 -9.08
C ARG A 132 11.06 14.07 -8.99
N VAL A 133 11.43 14.43 -7.77
CA VAL A 133 12.58 15.31 -7.56
C VAL A 133 13.90 14.56 -7.64
#